data_5d50dc3623dc8afd51936aee0648b9d9
#
_entry.id   5d50dc3623dc8afd51936aee0648b9d9
#
_cell.length_a   1.000
_cell.length_b   1.000
_cell.length_c   1.000
_cell.angle_alpha   90.00
_cell.angle_beta   90.00
_cell.angle_gamma   90.00
#
_symmetry.space_group_name_H-M   'P 1'
#
loop_
_entity.id
_entity.type
_entity.pdbx_description
1 polymer ?
#
loop_
_entity_poly.entity_id
_entity_poly.type
_entity_poly.pdbx_seq_one_letter_code
_entity_poly.pdbx_strand_id
1 'polypeptide(L)'
;QMLLLYYIYEGAKELSTSQAAKDLDLTPTSISRASKQLEGMGFLRSRKIGVQKILLSENSAKELFYKAEKVLLNPVKRTVYVPCEEVKSELLESGYFALAEYSMLNAPSVRCYASEKISQWNDFMTKDLQDSNSQVAIEMWRYDPRKLSREKMVDELSLALSLREDADERVEEAVEEMLNNLWRKIDGNRN
;
A
#
# COMPACT_ATOMS: atom_id res chain seq x y z
N GLN A 1 1.66 7.93 6.44
CA GLN A 1 2.01 7.00 5.36
C GLN A 1 1.03 7.09 4.20
N MET A 2 -0.25 6.74 4.34
CA MET A 2 -1.24 6.78 3.26
C MET A 2 -1.24 8.08 2.45
N LEU A 3 -1.21 9.25 3.09
CA LEU A 3 -1.16 10.55 2.39
C LEU A 3 0.07 10.68 1.50
N LEU A 4 1.23 10.17 1.93
CA LEU A 4 2.46 10.24 1.12
C LEU A 4 2.38 9.29 -0.06
N LEU A 5 1.92 8.05 0.13
CA LEU A 5 1.76 7.09 -0.97
C LEU A 5 0.73 7.60 -1.99
N TYR A 6 -0.40 8.12 -1.51
CA TYR A 6 -1.39 8.76 -2.39
C TYR A 6 -0.79 9.92 -3.20
N TYR A 7 -0.02 10.80 -2.54
CA TYR A 7 0.67 11.90 -3.21
C TYR A 7 1.64 11.41 -4.29
N ILE A 8 2.33 10.31 -4.05
CA ILE A 8 3.24 9.67 -5.02
C ILE A 8 2.44 9.13 -6.22
N TYR A 9 1.31 8.46 -5.99
CA TYR A 9 0.43 7.96 -7.05
C TYR A 9 -0.16 9.08 -7.93
N GLU A 10 -0.39 10.25 -7.35
CA GLU A 10 -0.80 11.46 -8.10
C GLU A 10 0.38 12.11 -8.85
N GLY A 11 1.52 11.41 -8.98
CA GLY A 11 2.70 11.84 -9.73
C GLY A 11 3.53 12.90 -9.03
N ALA A 12 3.38 13.05 -7.71
CA ALA A 12 4.07 14.06 -6.90
C ALA A 12 3.84 15.51 -7.41
N LYS A 13 2.66 15.77 -7.98
CA LYS A 13 2.20 17.10 -8.41
C LYS A 13 1.59 17.86 -7.23
N GLU A 14 1.16 19.07 -7.47
CA GLU A 14 0.40 19.84 -6.48
C GLU A 14 -0.90 19.13 -6.09
N LEU A 15 -1.08 18.90 -4.80
CA LEU A 15 -2.23 18.18 -4.26
C LEU A 15 -2.93 19.02 -3.18
N SER A 16 -4.22 19.28 -3.39
CA SER A 16 -5.05 19.90 -2.36
C SER A 16 -5.27 18.94 -1.18
N THR A 17 -5.09 19.44 0.05
CA THR A 17 -5.39 18.65 1.26
C THR A 17 -6.86 18.29 1.38
N SER A 18 -7.76 19.10 0.85
CA SER A 18 -9.20 18.80 0.82
C SER A 18 -9.53 17.69 -0.17
N GLN A 19 -8.85 17.66 -1.33
CA GLN A 19 -8.98 16.55 -2.29
C GLN A 19 -8.46 15.25 -1.69
N ALA A 20 -7.25 15.26 -1.11
CA ALA A 20 -6.69 14.09 -0.45
C ALA A 20 -7.58 13.55 0.69
N ALA A 21 -8.22 14.43 1.45
CA ALA A 21 -9.17 14.03 2.50
C ALA A 21 -10.37 13.28 1.94
N LYS A 22 -10.92 13.78 0.83
CA LYS A 22 -12.08 13.19 0.14
C LYS A 22 -11.72 11.82 -0.46
N ASP A 23 -10.61 11.74 -1.22
CA ASP A 23 -10.26 10.55 -1.97
C ASP A 23 -9.80 9.41 -1.06
N LEU A 24 -9.08 9.74 0.03
CA LEU A 24 -8.69 8.78 1.05
C LEU A 24 -9.79 8.49 2.08
N ASP A 25 -10.93 9.19 2.02
CA ASP A 25 -12.00 9.13 3.03
C ASP A 25 -11.44 9.31 4.46
N LEU A 26 -10.63 10.34 4.61
CA LEU A 26 -10.01 10.73 5.88
C LEU A 26 -10.53 12.08 6.34
N THR A 27 -10.56 12.27 7.67
CA THR A 27 -10.96 13.56 8.21
C THR A 27 -9.97 14.66 7.87
N PRO A 28 -10.41 15.92 7.70
CA PRO A 28 -9.50 17.05 7.49
C PRO A 28 -8.43 17.17 8.58
N THR A 29 -8.78 16.81 9.83
CA THR A 29 -7.84 16.78 10.95
C THR A 29 -6.75 15.74 10.75
N SER A 30 -7.09 14.54 10.28
CA SER A 30 -6.12 13.47 9.98
C SER A 30 -5.15 13.90 8.87
N ILE A 31 -5.67 14.48 7.79
CA ILE A 31 -4.85 15.01 6.69
C ILE A 31 -3.95 16.16 7.18
N SER A 32 -4.48 17.08 8.00
CA SER A 32 -3.69 18.19 8.56
C SER A 32 -2.53 17.70 9.41
N ARG A 33 -2.75 16.67 10.26
CA ARG A 33 -1.70 16.07 11.08
C ARG A 33 -0.66 15.35 10.20
N ALA A 34 -1.12 14.55 9.25
CA ALA A 34 -0.24 13.84 8.33
C ALA A 34 0.62 14.83 7.50
N SER A 35 0.02 15.90 6.96
CA SER A 35 0.78 16.89 6.18
C SER A 35 1.84 17.60 7.01
N LYS A 36 1.52 18.00 8.26
CA LYS A 36 2.50 18.62 9.17
C LYS A 36 3.66 17.68 9.49
N GLN A 37 3.38 16.39 9.68
CA GLN A 37 4.40 15.38 9.92
C GLN A 37 5.32 15.23 8.71
N LEU A 38 4.75 15.12 7.49
CA LEU A 38 5.52 15.00 6.26
C LEU A 38 6.35 16.26 5.94
N GLU A 39 5.83 17.45 6.28
CA GLU A 39 6.57 18.70 6.21
C GLU A 39 7.74 18.71 7.20
N GLY A 40 7.50 18.32 8.45
CA GLY A 40 8.54 18.23 9.47
C GLY A 40 9.66 17.25 9.13
N MET A 41 9.35 16.20 8.38
CA MET A 41 10.33 15.22 7.88
C MET A 41 11.01 15.66 6.56
N GLY A 42 10.59 16.78 5.98
CA GLY A 42 11.18 17.32 4.74
C GLY A 42 10.79 16.56 3.47
N PHE A 43 9.72 15.76 3.49
CA PHE A 43 9.22 15.04 2.32
C PHE A 43 8.32 15.94 1.45
N LEU A 44 7.48 16.73 2.09
CA LEU A 44 6.56 17.64 1.44
C LEU A 44 6.76 19.07 1.96
N ARG A 45 6.34 20.02 1.16
CA ARG A 45 6.10 21.42 1.53
C ARG A 45 4.64 21.74 1.33
N SER A 46 4.18 22.85 1.89
CA SER A 46 2.83 23.34 1.58
C SER A 46 2.82 24.82 1.31
N ARG A 47 1.87 25.24 0.48
CA ARG A 47 1.53 26.64 0.29
C ARG A 47 0.01 26.84 0.43
N LYS A 48 -0.41 28.04 0.76
CA LYS A 48 -1.82 28.42 0.78
C LYS A 48 -2.18 29.12 -0.52
N ILE A 49 -3.31 28.73 -1.11
CA ILE A 49 -3.94 29.40 -2.23
C ILE A 49 -5.37 29.71 -1.78
N GLY A 50 -5.62 30.96 -1.39
CA GLY A 50 -6.87 31.34 -0.74
C GLY A 50 -7.04 30.57 0.56
N VAL A 51 -8.14 29.81 0.69
CA VAL A 51 -8.43 28.96 1.86
C VAL A 51 -7.87 27.55 1.76
N GLN A 52 -7.34 27.17 0.58
CA GLN A 52 -6.84 25.83 0.33
C GLN A 52 -5.36 25.70 0.72
N LYS A 53 -5.01 24.58 1.34
CA LYS A 53 -3.63 24.16 1.57
C LYS A 53 -3.24 23.18 0.47
N ILE A 54 -2.21 23.51 -0.29
CA ILE A 54 -1.67 22.70 -1.39
C ILE A 54 -0.35 22.07 -0.95
N LEU A 55 -0.22 20.76 -1.09
CA LEU A 55 1.00 20.00 -0.88
C LEU A 55 1.82 19.96 -2.16
N LEU A 56 3.13 20.03 -2.03
CA LEU A 56 4.09 19.99 -3.14
C LEU A 56 5.40 19.36 -2.70
N SER A 57 6.15 18.81 -3.65
CA SER A 57 7.51 18.29 -3.47
C SER A 57 8.42 18.75 -4.59
N GLU A 58 9.70 18.89 -4.30
CA GLU A 58 10.75 19.12 -5.32
C GLU A 58 11.25 17.79 -5.90
N ASN A 59 10.97 16.67 -5.25
CA ASN A 59 11.36 15.35 -5.71
C ASN A 59 10.32 14.79 -6.68
N SER A 60 10.76 13.99 -7.64
CA SER A 60 9.87 13.15 -8.44
C SER A 60 9.17 12.10 -7.56
N ALA A 61 8.13 11.45 -8.08
CA ALA A 61 7.42 10.38 -7.39
C ALA A 61 8.37 9.26 -6.93
N LYS A 62 9.25 8.81 -7.84
CA LYS A 62 10.25 7.79 -7.58
C LYS A 62 11.24 8.20 -6.50
N GLU A 63 11.85 9.38 -6.62
CA GLU A 63 12.81 9.89 -5.63
C GLU A 63 12.17 10.04 -4.25
N LEU A 64 10.92 10.53 -4.20
CA LEU A 64 10.20 10.72 -2.96
C LEU A 64 9.93 9.40 -2.25
N PHE A 65 9.56 8.35 -3.00
CA PHE A 65 9.36 7.01 -2.44
C PHE A 65 10.65 6.48 -1.81
N TYR A 66 11.74 6.40 -2.57
CA TYR A 66 13.01 5.85 -2.06
C TYR A 66 13.59 6.68 -0.91
N LYS A 67 13.38 8.00 -0.90
CA LYS A 67 13.79 8.86 0.20
C LYS A 67 12.99 8.57 1.49
N ALA A 68 11.71 8.23 1.35
CA ALA A 68 10.82 7.99 2.47
C ALA A 68 10.76 6.52 2.92
N GLU A 69 11.16 5.58 2.08
CA GLU A 69 11.02 4.14 2.30
C GLU A 69 11.53 3.67 3.67
N LYS A 70 12.68 4.21 4.11
CA LYS A 70 13.32 3.84 5.39
C LYS A 70 12.50 4.22 6.63
N VAL A 71 11.56 5.16 6.49
CA VAL A 71 10.71 5.63 7.60
C VAL A 71 9.25 5.21 7.44
N LEU A 72 8.90 4.66 6.29
CA LEU A 72 7.58 4.08 6.07
C LEU A 72 7.48 2.73 6.77
N LEU A 73 6.34 2.47 7.38
CA LEU A 73 6.10 1.22 8.10
C LEU A 73 5.65 0.12 7.15
N ASN A 74 6.04 -1.11 7.45
CA ASN A 74 5.40 -2.28 6.84
C ASN A 74 3.88 -2.18 7.05
N PRO A 75 3.05 -2.21 6.00
CA PRO A 75 1.60 -2.13 6.14
C PRO A 75 1.01 -3.32 6.88
N VAL A 76 1.63 -4.48 6.80
CA VAL A 76 1.19 -5.72 7.46
C VAL A 76 1.58 -5.69 8.93
N LYS A 77 0.60 -5.88 9.82
CA LYS A 77 0.82 -6.02 11.27
C LYS A 77 1.09 -7.47 11.65
N ARG A 78 0.33 -8.36 11.08
CA ARG A 78 0.42 -9.82 11.26
C ARG A 78 -0.35 -10.54 10.17
N THR A 79 -0.02 -11.80 9.96
CA THR A 79 -0.75 -12.74 9.10
C THR A 79 -1.45 -13.78 9.96
N VAL A 80 -2.64 -14.18 9.55
CA VAL A 80 -3.40 -15.30 10.12
C VAL A 80 -3.92 -16.18 8.99
N TYR A 81 -4.28 -17.42 9.31
CA TYR A 81 -4.81 -18.35 8.33
C TYR A 81 -6.26 -18.68 8.68
N VAL A 82 -7.12 -18.70 7.68
CA VAL A 82 -8.55 -18.97 7.85
C VAL A 82 -9.01 -20.00 6.81
N PRO A 83 -10.04 -20.82 7.10
CA PRO A 83 -10.63 -21.70 6.09
C PRO A 83 -11.11 -20.91 4.87
N CYS A 84 -10.88 -21.44 3.66
CA CYS A 84 -11.27 -20.80 2.41
C CYS A 84 -12.76 -20.46 2.37
N GLU A 85 -13.62 -21.33 2.91
CA GLU A 85 -15.07 -21.18 2.98
C GLU A 85 -15.56 -20.01 3.85
N GLU A 86 -14.73 -19.55 4.77
CA GLU A 86 -15.03 -18.42 5.66
C GLU A 86 -14.69 -17.05 5.02
N VAL A 87 -14.05 -17.04 3.87
CA VAL A 87 -13.74 -15.81 3.12
C VAL A 87 -14.88 -15.51 2.16
N LYS A 88 -15.91 -14.82 2.67
CA LYS A 88 -17.16 -14.51 1.92
C LYS A 88 -17.16 -13.13 1.26
N SER A 89 -16.16 -12.29 1.51
CA SER A 89 -16.06 -10.93 0.98
C SER A 89 -15.02 -10.83 -0.13
N GLU A 90 -15.21 -9.89 -1.05
CA GLU A 90 -14.16 -9.52 -2.00
C GLU A 90 -13.06 -8.79 -1.25
N LEU A 91 -11.96 -9.50 -1.02
CA LEU A 91 -10.74 -8.95 -0.44
C LEU A 91 -9.72 -8.67 -1.55
N LEU A 92 -8.81 -7.74 -1.29
CA LEU A 92 -7.70 -7.50 -2.20
C LEU A 92 -6.63 -8.58 -2.01
N GLU A 93 -6.15 -9.12 -3.11
CA GLU A 93 -5.02 -10.03 -3.13
C GLU A 93 -3.75 -9.31 -2.68
N SER A 94 -2.87 -10.00 -1.94
CA SER A 94 -1.69 -9.45 -1.27
C SER A 94 -0.53 -10.43 -1.26
N GLY A 95 0.58 -10.04 -0.66
CA GLY A 95 1.76 -10.87 -0.49
C GLY A 95 2.32 -11.41 -1.79
N TYR A 96 2.93 -12.59 -1.77
CA TYR A 96 3.50 -13.23 -2.96
C TYR A 96 2.45 -13.54 -4.04
N PHE A 97 1.19 -13.74 -3.65
CA PHE A 97 0.12 -13.99 -4.60
C PHE A 97 -0.12 -12.77 -5.50
N ALA A 98 -0.18 -11.56 -4.90
CA ALA A 98 -0.28 -10.32 -5.66
C ALA A 98 1.02 -10.02 -6.45
N LEU A 99 2.20 -10.30 -5.88
CA LEU A 99 3.47 -10.06 -6.57
C LEU A 99 3.62 -10.92 -7.83
N ALA A 100 3.09 -12.14 -7.83
CA ALA A 100 3.11 -13.03 -9.00
C ALA A 100 2.33 -12.46 -10.19
N GLU A 101 1.28 -11.67 -9.96
CA GLU A 101 0.53 -11.00 -11.02
C GLU A 101 1.30 -9.81 -11.65
N TYR A 102 2.24 -9.23 -10.91
CA TYR A 102 3.08 -8.12 -11.37
C TYR A 102 4.42 -8.55 -11.96
N SER A 103 4.76 -9.83 -11.87
CA SER A 103 6.09 -10.35 -12.20
C SER A 103 6.01 -11.74 -12.86
N MET A 104 7.17 -12.32 -13.14
CA MET A 104 7.30 -13.68 -13.67
C MET A 104 7.40 -14.76 -12.59
N LEU A 105 7.15 -14.41 -11.32
CA LEU A 105 7.13 -15.39 -10.23
C LEU A 105 5.91 -16.30 -10.33
N ASN A 106 6.10 -17.56 -9.96
CA ASN A 106 4.97 -18.47 -9.82
C ASN A 106 4.14 -18.11 -8.59
N ALA A 107 2.82 -18.05 -8.76
CA ALA A 107 1.92 -17.84 -7.63
C ALA A 107 2.07 -18.96 -6.60
N PRO A 108 2.07 -18.64 -5.29
CA PRO A 108 2.11 -19.65 -4.23
C PRO A 108 0.80 -20.46 -4.20
N SER A 109 0.83 -21.65 -3.61
CA SER A 109 -0.34 -22.50 -3.45
C SER A 109 -1.40 -21.90 -2.52
N VAL A 110 -0.96 -21.14 -1.50
CA VAL A 110 -1.83 -20.48 -0.54
C VAL A 110 -2.11 -19.05 -0.99
N ARG A 111 -3.37 -18.74 -1.26
CA ARG A 111 -3.79 -17.37 -1.56
C ARG A 111 -3.61 -16.48 -0.34
N CYS A 112 -3.25 -15.23 -0.59
CA CYS A 112 -3.06 -14.22 0.44
C CYS A 112 -3.94 -13.00 0.14
N TYR A 113 -4.62 -12.50 1.17
CA TYR A 113 -5.50 -11.34 1.07
C TYR A 113 -5.19 -10.31 2.15
N ALA A 114 -5.45 -9.04 1.86
CA ALA A 114 -5.29 -7.95 2.80
C ALA A 114 -6.62 -7.53 3.41
N SER A 115 -6.63 -7.26 4.72
CA SER A 115 -7.78 -6.71 5.43
C SER A 115 -7.35 -5.79 6.56
N GLU A 116 -8.03 -4.65 6.72
CA GLU A 116 -7.81 -3.78 7.90
C GLU A 116 -8.30 -4.45 9.19
N LYS A 117 -9.35 -5.28 9.12
CA LYS A 117 -10.01 -5.92 10.26
C LYS A 117 -10.10 -7.42 10.05
N ILE A 118 -9.70 -8.18 11.07
CA ILE A 118 -9.74 -9.64 11.07
C ILE A 118 -10.72 -10.21 12.12
N SER A 119 -11.43 -9.35 12.84
CA SER A 119 -12.33 -9.77 13.93
C SER A 119 -13.46 -10.72 13.49
N GLN A 120 -13.85 -10.63 12.22
CA GLN A 120 -14.86 -11.53 11.63
C GLN A 120 -14.43 -12.99 11.55
N TRP A 121 -13.14 -13.27 11.66
CA TRP A 121 -12.59 -14.64 11.62
C TRP A 121 -12.02 -15.11 12.97
N ASN A 122 -12.27 -14.37 14.07
CA ASN A 122 -11.70 -14.73 15.38
C ASN A 122 -11.94 -16.17 15.80
N ASP A 123 -13.10 -16.75 15.44
CA ASP A 123 -13.47 -18.12 15.79
C ASP A 123 -12.84 -19.19 14.89
N PHE A 124 -12.28 -18.81 13.74
CA PHE A 124 -11.78 -19.72 12.71
C PHE A 124 -10.29 -19.55 12.42
N MET A 125 -9.69 -18.41 12.80
CA MET A 125 -8.32 -18.10 12.44
C MET A 125 -7.31 -18.90 13.27
N THR A 126 -6.24 -19.31 12.61
CA THR A 126 -5.05 -19.88 13.21
C THR A 126 -3.84 -18.98 12.98
N LYS A 127 -2.84 -19.08 13.88
CA LYS A 127 -1.59 -18.33 13.73
C LYS A 127 -0.70 -18.92 12.64
N ASP A 128 -0.68 -20.25 12.59
CA ASP A 128 0.17 -21.02 11.68
C ASP A 128 -0.69 -21.75 10.65
N LEU A 129 -0.16 -21.89 9.42
CA LEU A 129 -0.79 -22.65 8.36
C LEU A 129 -0.87 -24.13 8.77
N GLN A 130 -2.06 -24.70 8.72
CA GLN A 130 -2.30 -26.12 9.06
C GLN A 130 -2.48 -26.96 7.80
N ASP A 131 -3.21 -26.44 6.80
CA ASP A 131 -3.46 -27.12 5.54
C ASP A 131 -3.52 -26.12 4.39
N SER A 132 -2.56 -26.22 3.48
CA SER A 132 -2.44 -25.33 2.32
C SER A 132 -3.56 -25.47 1.28
N ASN A 133 -4.34 -26.56 1.34
CA ASN A 133 -5.43 -26.79 0.38
C ASN A 133 -6.77 -26.21 0.85
N SER A 134 -6.94 -26.04 2.16
CA SER A 134 -8.19 -25.60 2.76
C SER A 134 -8.13 -24.24 3.45
N GLN A 135 -6.94 -23.64 3.55
CA GLN A 135 -6.74 -22.36 4.20
C GLN A 135 -6.19 -21.29 3.24
N VAL A 136 -6.50 -20.04 3.53
CA VAL A 136 -5.91 -18.84 2.91
C VAL A 136 -5.25 -18.00 3.99
N ALA A 137 -4.24 -17.23 3.59
CA ALA A 137 -3.60 -16.23 4.44
C ALA A 137 -4.40 -14.92 4.42
N ILE A 138 -4.59 -14.32 5.57
CA ILE A 138 -5.16 -12.97 5.72
C ILE A 138 -4.13 -12.10 6.42
N GLU A 139 -3.62 -11.10 5.72
CA GLU A 139 -2.77 -10.07 6.28
C GLU A 139 -3.62 -8.98 6.93
N MET A 140 -3.44 -8.77 8.23
CA MET A 140 -4.02 -7.65 8.94
C MET A 140 -3.20 -6.39 8.66
N TRP A 141 -3.81 -5.41 7.99
CA TRP A 141 -3.14 -4.18 7.59
C TRP A 141 -3.34 -3.04 8.60
N ARG A 142 -2.46 -2.04 8.55
CA ARG A 142 -2.49 -0.82 9.38
C ARG A 142 -3.53 0.19 8.93
N TYR A 143 -4.00 0.07 7.69
CA TYR A 143 -5.00 0.92 7.05
C TYR A 143 -5.81 0.10 6.04
N ASP A 144 -6.94 0.63 5.63
CA ASP A 144 -7.78 -0.02 4.61
C ASP A 144 -7.03 -0.08 3.28
N PRO A 145 -6.63 -1.28 2.80
CA PRO A 145 -5.85 -1.44 1.58
C PRO A 145 -6.58 -0.93 0.33
N ARG A 146 -7.92 -0.85 0.36
CA ARG A 146 -8.74 -0.36 -0.77
C ARG A 146 -8.55 1.12 -1.05
N LYS A 147 -8.01 1.90 -0.10
CA LYS A 147 -7.84 3.35 -0.23
C LYS A 147 -6.79 3.75 -1.27
N LEU A 148 -5.82 2.89 -1.54
CA LEU A 148 -4.76 3.12 -2.52
C LEU A 148 -4.86 2.18 -3.73
N SER A 149 -5.59 1.08 -3.60
CA SER A 149 -5.80 0.12 -4.69
C SER A 149 -6.74 0.67 -5.77
N ARG A 150 -6.45 0.28 -7.00
CA ARG A 150 -7.28 0.58 -8.20
C ARG A 150 -7.87 -0.68 -8.83
N GLU A 151 -7.46 -1.85 -8.38
CA GLU A 151 -7.81 -3.15 -8.95
C GLU A 151 -8.16 -4.17 -7.86
N LYS A 152 -8.04 -5.45 -8.17
CA LYS A 152 -8.30 -6.55 -7.23
C LYS A 152 -7.15 -6.84 -6.27
N MET A 153 -6.01 -6.19 -6.45
CA MET A 153 -4.79 -6.37 -5.67
C MET A 153 -4.51 -5.13 -4.82
N VAL A 154 -3.74 -5.30 -3.77
CA VAL A 154 -3.19 -4.18 -3.01
C VAL A 154 -2.29 -3.33 -3.91
N ASP A 155 -2.16 -2.05 -3.57
CA ASP A 155 -1.31 -1.13 -4.34
C ASP A 155 0.17 -1.51 -4.31
N GLU A 156 0.88 -1.26 -5.40
CA GLU A 156 2.26 -1.68 -5.63
C GLU A 156 3.24 -1.11 -4.59
N LEU A 157 3.04 0.13 -4.15
CA LEU A 157 3.93 0.76 -3.16
C LEU A 157 3.78 0.12 -1.78
N SER A 158 2.54 -0.15 -1.36
CA SER A 158 2.28 -0.86 -0.10
C SER A 158 2.75 -2.31 -0.18
N LEU A 159 2.58 -2.97 -1.33
CA LEU A 159 3.08 -4.33 -1.55
C LEU A 159 4.61 -4.37 -1.42
N ALA A 160 5.33 -3.45 -2.07
CA ALA A 160 6.78 -3.33 -1.96
C ALA A 160 7.23 -3.12 -0.50
N LEU A 161 6.54 -2.26 0.25
CA LEU A 161 6.82 -2.05 1.68
C LEU A 161 6.55 -3.28 2.53
N SER A 162 5.60 -4.13 2.16
CA SER A 162 5.30 -5.37 2.90
C SER A 162 6.36 -6.45 2.70
N LEU A 163 7.01 -6.46 1.54
CA LEU A 163 8.00 -7.47 1.14
C LEU A 163 9.46 -7.00 1.28
N ARG A 164 9.71 -5.76 1.68
CA ARG A 164 11.06 -5.16 1.72
C ARG A 164 12.07 -5.86 2.65
N GLU A 165 11.61 -6.66 3.60
CA GLU A 165 12.47 -7.43 4.53
C GLU A 165 12.61 -8.90 4.12
N ASP A 166 12.10 -9.26 2.93
CA ASP A 166 12.24 -10.59 2.39
C ASP A 166 13.71 -10.87 2.00
N ALA A 167 14.17 -12.06 2.31
CA ALA A 167 15.54 -12.48 2.05
C ALA A 167 15.72 -13.23 0.71
N ASP A 168 14.63 -13.48 -0.03
CA ASP A 168 14.70 -14.16 -1.34
C ASP A 168 15.00 -13.14 -2.43
N GLU A 169 16.18 -13.26 -3.06
CA GLU A 169 16.62 -12.38 -4.16
C GLU A 169 15.61 -12.34 -5.32
N ARG A 170 14.87 -13.43 -5.58
CA ARG A 170 13.85 -13.45 -6.64
C ARG A 170 12.66 -12.57 -6.28
N VAL A 171 12.33 -12.45 -4.99
CA VAL A 171 11.29 -11.54 -4.51
C VAL A 171 11.75 -10.09 -4.65
N GLU A 172 13.00 -9.79 -4.31
CA GLU A 172 13.59 -8.46 -4.48
C GLU A 172 13.56 -8.04 -5.96
N GLU A 173 14.03 -8.89 -6.88
CA GLU A 173 14.00 -8.65 -8.33
C GLU A 173 12.57 -8.40 -8.84
N ALA A 174 11.60 -9.20 -8.39
CA ALA A 174 10.20 -9.07 -8.78
C ALA A 174 9.57 -7.77 -8.26
N VAL A 175 9.90 -7.36 -7.05
CA VAL A 175 9.47 -6.07 -6.49
C VAL A 175 10.07 -4.91 -7.28
N GLU A 176 11.35 -4.98 -7.65
CA GLU A 176 11.99 -3.96 -8.48
C GLU A 176 11.35 -3.88 -9.88
N GLU A 177 11.04 -5.01 -10.51
CA GLU A 177 10.34 -5.04 -11.79
C GLU A 177 8.96 -4.38 -11.69
N MET A 178 8.17 -4.74 -10.69
CA MET A 178 6.86 -4.15 -10.40
C MET A 178 6.98 -2.63 -10.22
N LEU A 179 7.92 -2.16 -9.39
CA LEU A 179 8.12 -0.73 -9.14
C LEU A 179 8.60 0.01 -10.41
N ASN A 180 9.48 -0.59 -11.20
CA ASN A 180 9.92 0.01 -12.45
C ASN A 180 8.77 0.18 -13.45
N ASN A 181 7.85 -0.78 -13.51
CA ASN A 181 6.63 -0.68 -14.31
C ASN A 181 5.69 0.42 -13.79
N LEU A 182 5.54 0.54 -12.46
CA LEU A 182 4.78 1.61 -11.83
C LEU A 182 5.36 3.00 -12.18
N TRP A 183 6.67 3.18 -12.08
CA TRP A 183 7.31 4.47 -12.39
C TRP A 183 7.09 4.88 -13.85
N ARG A 184 7.18 3.94 -14.78
CA ARG A 184 6.86 4.21 -16.20
C ARG A 184 5.40 4.67 -16.38
N LYS A 185 4.43 4.06 -15.67
CA LYS A 185 3.02 4.47 -15.70
C LYS A 185 2.83 5.88 -15.15
N ILE A 186 3.45 6.19 -14.00
CA ILE A 186 3.34 7.51 -13.35
C ILE A 186 3.97 8.59 -14.24
N ASP A 187 5.14 8.34 -14.81
CA ASP A 187 5.83 9.30 -15.69
C ASP A 187 5.15 9.44 -17.05
N GLY A 188 4.59 8.36 -17.60
CA GLY A 188 3.83 8.39 -18.86
C GLY A 188 2.53 9.22 -18.77
N ASN A 189 1.92 9.31 -17.62
CA ASN A 189 0.75 10.17 -17.36
C ASN A 189 1.11 11.65 -17.16
N ARG A 190 2.40 12.02 -17.33
CA ARG A 190 2.90 13.40 -17.22
C ARG A 190 2.89 14.18 -18.54
N ASN A 191 2.62 13.51 -19.68
CA ASN A 191 2.60 14.12 -21.02
C ASN A 191 1.19 14.52 -21.45
#